data_cd8780b22d52c1aadc2c85987b341de8
#
_entry.id   cd8780b22d52c1aadc2c85987b341de8
#
_cell.length_a   1.000
_cell.length_b   1.000
_cell.length_c   1.000
_cell.angle_alpha   90.00
_cell.angle_beta   90.00
_cell.angle_gamma   90.00
#
_symmetry.space_group_name_H-M   'P 1'
#
loop_
_entity.id
_entity.type
_entity.pdbx_description
1 polymer ?
#
loop_
_entity_poly.entity_id
_entity_poly.type
_entity_poly.pdbx_seq_one_letter_code
_entity_poly.pdbx_strand_id
1 'polypeptide(L)'
;PPPDYSSAASDVYKRQAGFRASSAETVDRSRPRARDIGINVGILDPGPLNAITDVHGVLVGHATLISGSSVNTGATAIRPHGGNLYVDRVPAGFYRGNGYGKFAGATQIVELGELESPIVLTNTLSVSKGIEAAIAWTLDQPGNESVRSVNAVVGETNDGYLNDIRGRHLTASLIRESIENAQAGPVDEGSIGAGRGSVLFGWKGGIGTSSRQLPASLGGYTIGVLVQANYGGVLMVDGIPVGEALGQ
;
A
#
# COMPACT_ATOMS: atom_id res chain seq x y z
N PRO A 1 -11.53 29.50 41.37
CA PRO A 1 -10.79 29.49 40.15
C PRO A 1 -11.03 28.17 39.39
N PRO A 2 -11.25 28.18 38.07
CA PRO A 2 -11.47 26.96 37.32
C PRO A 2 -10.15 26.15 37.26
N PRO A 3 -10.21 24.81 37.17
CA PRO A 3 -9.03 23.99 37.09
C PRO A 3 -8.27 24.24 35.79
N ASP A 4 -6.95 24.30 35.90
CA ASP A 4 -6.03 24.54 34.80
C ASP A 4 -5.92 23.29 33.94
N TYR A 5 -6.49 23.29 32.73
CA TYR A 5 -6.46 22.22 31.75
C TYR A 5 -5.20 22.23 30.86
N SER A 6 -4.27 23.16 31.13
CA SER A 6 -3.08 23.31 30.27
C SER A 6 -2.02 22.20 30.43
N SER A 7 -1.98 21.55 31.60
CA SER A 7 -1.00 20.48 31.87
C SER A 7 -1.37 19.12 31.28
N ALA A 8 -2.67 18.81 31.21
CA ALA A 8 -3.14 17.52 30.67
C ALA A 8 -2.96 17.39 29.15
N ALA A 9 -3.11 18.50 28.42
CA ALA A 9 -2.91 18.51 26.97
C ALA A 9 -1.42 18.35 26.59
N SER A 10 -0.51 18.92 27.38
CA SER A 10 0.92 18.81 27.13
C SER A 10 1.48 17.39 27.39
N ASP A 11 0.90 16.65 28.33
CA ASP A 11 1.32 15.29 28.66
C ASP A 11 0.79 14.25 27.65
N VAL A 12 -0.35 14.52 27.02
CA VAL A 12 -0.86 13.69 25.89
C VAL A 12 0.03 13.89 24.67
N TYR A 13 0.45 15.11 24.36
CA TYR A 13 1.39 15.38 23.25
C TYR A 13 2.79 14.80 23.49
N LYS A 14 3.29 14.82 24.73
CA LYS A 14 4.60 14.22 25.08
C LYS A 14 4.59 12.69 25.01
N ARG A 15 3.44 12.04 25.28
CA ARG A 15 3.31 10.59 25.10
C ARG A 15 3.20 10.17 23.64
N GLN A 16 2.70 11.02 22.74
CA GLN A 16 2.70 10.74 21.29
C GLN A 16 4.08 10.91 20.64
N ALA A 17 4.95 11.77 21.17
CA ALA A 17 6.30 11.98 20.67
C ALA A 17 7.29 10.82 21.00
N GLY A 18 6.85 9.82 21.76
CA GLY A 18 7.66 8.63 22.11
C GLY A 18 7.51 7.45 21.14
N PHE A 19 6.60 7.50 20.18
CA PHE A 19 6.56 6.52 19.10
C PHE A 19 7.59 6.89 18.04
N ARG A 20 8.85 6.52 18.26
CA ARG A 20 9.81 6.44 17.17
C ARG A 20 9.23 5.40 16.19
N ALA A 21 8.96 5.81 14.95
CA ALA A 21 8.89 4.88 13.85
C ALA A 21 10.13 3.98 14.00
N SER A 22 9.91 2.68 14.19
CA SER A 22 11.01 1.72 14.19
C SER A 22 11.71 1.95 12.86
N SER A 23 13.00 2.27 12.92
CA SER A 23 13.87 2.29 11.75
C SER A 23 13.51 1.07 10.91
N ALA A 24 13.23 1.28 9.63
CA ALA A 24 12.81 0.24 8.70
C ALA A 24 13.56 -1.05 9.04
N GLU A 25 12.82 -2.05 9.54
CA GLU A 25 13.37 -3.40 9.63
C GLU A 25 13.79 -3.70 8.20
N THR A 26 15.09 -3.81 7.97
CA THR A 26 15.63 -4.17 6.67
C THR A 26 14.93 -5.45 6.27
N VAL A 27 14.11 -5.38 5.21
CA VAL A 27 13.43 -6.54 4.67
C VAL A 27 14.48 -7.62 4.52
N ASP A 28 14.24 -8.76 5.13
CA ASP A 28 15.16 -9.90 5.06
C ASP A 28 15.24 -10.37 3.61
N ARG A 29 16.20 -9.80 2.87
CA ARG A 29 16.49 -10.15 1.48
C ARG A 29 17.07 -11.56 1.33
N SER A 30 17.28 -12.29 2.43
CA SER A 30 17.68 -13.70 2.41
C SER A 30 16.54 -14.62 1.95
N ARG A 31 15.29 -14.14 1.92
CA ARG A 31 14.15 -14.91 1.40
C ARG A 31 14.10 -14.83 -0.11
N PRO A 32 14.23 -15.95 -0.82
CA PRO A 32 14.21 -15.96 -2.27
C PRO A 32 12.80 -15.57 -2.76
N ARG A 33 12.75 -14.87 -3.87
CA ARG A 33 11.51 -14.67 -4.63
C ARG A 33 11.18 -15.96 -5.41
N ALA A 34 9.94 -16.11 -5.83
CA ALA A 34 9.50 -17.30 -6.56
C ALA A 34 10.41 -17.66 -7.76
N ARG A 35 10.86 -16.66 -8.53
CA ARG A 35 11.78 -16.88 -9.65
C ARG A 35 13.18 -17.34 -9.24
N ASP A 36 13.67 -16.91 -8.10
CA ASP A 36 15.00 -17.29 -7.60
C ASP A 36 15.07 -18.79 -7.25
N ILE A 37 13.91 -19.40 -6.98
CA ILE A 37 13.78 -20.85 -6.75
C ILE A 37 13.19 -21.62 -7.94
N GLY A 38 13.19 -20.99 -9.13
CA GLY A 38 12.78 -21.64 -10.37
C GLY A 38 11.29 -21.64 -10.69
N ILE A 39 10.45 -20.98 -9.87
CA ILE A 39 9.01 -20.83 -10.15
C ILE A 39 8.81 -19.66 -11.11
N ASN A 40 8.57 -19.97 -12.39
CA ASN A 40 8.38 -18.98 -13.45
C ASN A 40 6.95 -19.02 -13.96
N VAL A 41 6.15 -18.02 -13.57
CA VAL A 41 4.74 -17.89 -13.97
C VAL A 41 4.63 -17.06 -15.24
N GLY A 42 3.91 -17.59 -16.23
CA GLY A 42 3.66 -16.94 -17.53
C GLY A 42 4.83 -17.05 -18.50
N ILE A 43 4.62 -16.46 -19.69
CA ILE A 43 5.53 -16.59 -20.85
C ILE A 43 6.33 -15.31 -21.16
N LEU A 44 5.96 -14.18 -20.51
CA LEU A 44 6.61 -12.89 -20.74
C LEU A 44 7.77 -12.69 -19.75
N ASP A 45 8.82 -12.07 -20.23
CA ASP A 45 9.96 -11.71 -19.39
C ASP A 45 9.60 -10.59 -18.41
N PRO A 46 10.11 -10.61 -17.18
CA PRO A 46 9.98 -9.50 -16.26
C PRO A 46 10.87 -8.32 -16.69
N GLY A 47 10.57 -7.13 -16.19
CA GLY A 47 11.52 -6.03 -16.19
C GLY A 47 12.70 -6.27 -15.22
N PRO A 48 13.69 -5.37 -15.21
CA PRO A 48 14.94 -5.54 -14.45
C PRO A 48 14.76 -5.81 -12.96
N LEU A 49 13.74 -5.21 -12.34
CA LEU A 49 13.44 -5.36 -10.92
C LEU A 49 12.36 -6.41 -10.65
N ASN A 50 11.65 -6.83 -11.71
CA ASN A 50 10.43 -7.61 -11.60
C ASN A 50 9.46 -6.99 -10.56
N ALA A 51 9.23 -5.69 -10.66
CA ALA A 51 8.44 -4.88 -9.74
C ALA A 51 7.57 -3.87 -10.49
N ILE A 52 6.53 -3.34 -9.83
CA ILE A 52 5.67 -2.30 -10.41
C ILE A 52 6.49 -1.06 -10.84
N THR A 53 7.60 -0.81 -10.17
CA THR A 53 8.54 0.29 -10.44
C THR A 53 9.38 0.12 -11.69
N ASP A 54 9.29 -1.02 -12.39
CA ASP A 54 9.80 -1.15 -13.78
C ASP A 54 8.98 -0.31 -14.76
N VAL A 55 7.74 0.07 -14.40
CA VAL A 55 6.99 1.07 -15.13
C VAL A 55 7.59 2.44 -14.82
N HIS A 56 8.10 3.09 -15.86
CA HIS A 56 8.79 4.36 -15.74
C HIS A 56 7.94 5.42 -15.02
N GLY A 57 8.52 6.05 -14.00
CA GLY A 57 7.88 7.10 -13.21
C GLY A 57 7.13 6.60 -11.98
N VAL A 58 6.78 5.32 -11.90
CA VAL A 58 6.06 4.76 -10.75
C VAL A 58 6.96 4.69 -9.52
N LEU A 59 6.43 5.16 -8.39
CA LEU A 59 7.09 5.16 -7.08
C LEU A 59 6.25 4.39 -6.07
N VAL A 60 6.90 3.66 -5.17
CA VAL A 60 6.24 2.93 -4.08
C VAL A 60 6.88 3.27 -2.75
N GLY A 61 6.06 3.47 -1.73
CA GLY A 61 6.53 3.71 -0.37
C GLY A 61 5.70 2.97 0.67
N HIS A 62 6.32 2.71 1.80
CA HIS A 62 5.71 1.97 2.91
C HIS A 62 5.90 2.72 4.23
N ALA A 63 4.90 2.61 5.10
CA ALA A 63 4.99 2.96 6.51
C ALA A 63 4.46 1.78 7.33
N THR A 64 5.28 1.22 8.19
CA THR A 64 4.95 0.03 8.99
C THR A 64 4.89 0.39 10.46
N LEU A 65 3.84 -0.05 11.14
CA LEU A 65 3.66 0.13 12.58
C LEU A 65 3.65 -1.21 13.29
N ILE A 66 4.61 -1.37 14.18
CA ILE A 66 4.73 -2.54 15.06
C ILE A 66 4.80 -2.03 16.50
N SER A 67 3.94 -2.54 17.38
CA SER A 67 4.02 -2.22 18.80
C SER A 67 3.57 -3.42 19.63
N GLY A 68 4.46 -3.88 20.52
CA GLY A 68 4.24 -5.11 21.26
C GLY A 68 3.99 -6.32 20.35
N SER A 69 3.15 -7.22 20.80
CA SER A 69 2.75 -8.42 20.04
C SER A 69 1.45 -8.26 19.27
N SER A 70 0.67 -7.22 19.54
CA SER A 70 -0.70 -7.08 19.04
C SER A 70 -0.86 -6.04 17.93
N VAL A 71 0.05 -5.08 17.78
CA VAL A 71 -0.03 -4.05 16.73
C VAL A 71 0.88 -4.42 15.58
N ASN A 72 0.28 -4.83 14.46
CA ASN A 72 0.97 -5.25 13.24
C ASN A 72 0.20 -4.70 12.03
N THR A 73 0.49 -3.49 11.60
CA THR A 73 -0.26 -2.80 10.55
C THR A 73 0.62 -1.82 9.78
N GLY A 74 0.06 -1.13 8.81
CA GLY A 74 0.77 -0.11 8.06
C GLY A 74 -0.01 0.43 6.88
N ALA A 75 0.70 1.20 6.06
CA ALA A 75 0.21 1.73 4.81
C ALA A 75 1.25 1.55 3.70
N THR A 76 0.77 1.39 2.47
CA THR A 76 1.58 1.36 1.26
C THR A 76 1.01 2.38 0.30
N ALA A 77 1.85 3.23 -0.27
CA ALA A 77 1.44 4.20 -1.25
C ALA A 77 2.08 3.92 -2.61
N ILE A 78 1.31 4.12 -3.67
CA ILE A 78 1.76 4.11 -5.05
C ILE A 78 1.55 5.51 -5.63
N ARG A 79 2.62 6.11 -6.15
CA ARG A 79 2.55 7.33 -6.93
C ARG A 79 2.80 6.96 -8.40
N PRO A 80 1.85 7.20 -9.30
CA PRO A 80 2.01 6.92 -10.73
C PRO A 80 3.19 7.66 -11.37
N HIS A 81 3.54 8.84 -10.83
CA HIS A 81 4.74 9.59 -11.18
C HIS A 81 5.19 10.51 -10.05
N GLY A 82 6.39 11.07 -10.17
CA GLY A 82 7.00 11.94 -9.15
C GLY A 82 6.51 13.40 -9.13
N GLY A 83 5.71 13.81 -10.12
CA GLY A 83 5.16 15.17 -10.24
C GLY A 83 3.91 15.42 -9.41
N ASN A 84 3.27 16.56 -9.64
CA ASN A 84 1.99 16.92 -9.04
C ASN A 84 0.84 16.18 -9.73
N LEU A 85 0.34 15.11 -9.09
CA LEU A 85 -0.71 14.23 -9.62
C LEU A 85 -2.05 14.94 -9.85
N TYR A 86 -2.32 16.01 -9.14
CA TYR A 86 -3.55 16.78 -9.31
C TYR A 86 -3.55 17.59 -10.61
N VAL A 87 -2.38 18.10 -11.00
CA VAL A 87 -2.19 18.86 -12.25
C VAL A 87 -1.99 17.92 -13.43
N ASP A 88 -1.10 16.93 -13.26
CA ASP A 88 -0.75 15.96 -14.30
C ASP A 88 -1.42 14.63 -13.99
N ARG A 89 -2.73 14.56 -14.20
CA ARG A 89 -3.54 13.38 -13.97
C ARG A 89 -3.12 12.23 -14.87
N VAL A 90 -3.31 11.01 -14.38
CA VAL A 90 -3.05 9.81 -15.19
C VAL A 90 -4.35 9.10 -15.53
N PRO A 91 -4.47 8.51 -16.72
CA PRO A 91 -5.60 7.65 -17.05
C PRO A 91 -5.72 6.51 -16.06
N ALA A 92 -6.93 6.24 -15.60
CA ALA A 92 -7.20 5.21 -14.61
C ALA A 92 -8.50 4.46 -14.91
N GLY A 93 -8.54 3.20 -14.52
CA GLY A 93 -9.74 2.37 -14.57
C GLY A 93 -9.93 1.63 -13.26
N PHE A 94 -11.19 1.35 -12.91
CA PHE A 94 -11.55 0.61 -11.73
C PHE A 94 -12.35 -0.64 -12.10
N TYR A 95 -11.88 -1.80 -11.63
CA TYR A 95 -12.62 -3.05 -11.74
C TYR A 95 -12.91 -3.63 -10.36
N ARG A 96 -14.16 -3.97 -10.11
CA ARG A 96 -14.61 -4.57 -8.86
C ARG A 96 -14.82 -6.07 -9.03
N GLY A 97 -13.80 -6.86 -8.68
CA GLY A 97 -13.94 -8.33 -8.62
C GLY A 97 -14.75 -8.79 -7.42
N ASN A 98 -14.63 -8.07 -6.29
CA ASN A 98 -15.38 -8.27 -5.05
C ASN A 98 -15.68 -6.90 -4.43
N GLY A 99 -16.90 -6.68 -3.98
CA GLY A 99 -17.37 -5.38 -3.46
C GLY A 99 -17.56 -5.32 -1.95
N TYR A 100 -17.05 -6.26 -1.19
CA TYR A 100 -17.23 -6.27 0.27
C TYR A 100 -16.38 -5.20 0.97
N GLY A 101 -15.14 -5.00 0.53
CA GLY A 101 -14.24 -3.97 1.04
C GLY A 101 -14.59 -2.56 0.57
N LYS A 102 -13.94 -1.57 1.16
CA LYS A 102 -14.05 -0.17 0.78
C LYS A 102 -12.96 0.17 -0.24
N PHE A 103 -13.34 1.00 -1.22
CA PHE A 103 -12.39 1.63 -2.14
C PHE A 103 -12.84 3.07 -2.37
N ALA A 104 -12.21 4.01 -1.66
CA ALA A 104 -12.47 5.44 -1.84
C ALA A 104 -11.91 5.92 -3.19
N GLY A 105 -12.55 6.92 -3.79
CA GLY A 105 -12.17 7.48 -5.09
C GLY A 105 -12.67 6.69 -6.31
N ALA A 106 -13.26 5.51 -6.12
CA ALA A 106 -13.75 4.69 -7.23
C ALA A 106 -14.80 5.41 -8.11
N THR A 107 -15.65 6.24 -7.51
CA THR A 107 -16.69 6.99 -8.23
C THR A 107 -16.10 7.95 -9.24
N GLN A 108 -15.05 8.70 -8.88
CA GLN A 108 -14.38 9.60 -9.82
C GLN A 108 -13.67 8.81 -10.93
N ILE A 109 -12.96 7.74 -10.58
CA ILE A 109 -12.25 6.93 -11.58
C ILE A 109 -13.25 6.35 -12.60
N VAL A 110 -14.40 5.87 -12.13
CA VAL A 110 -15.44 5.32 -13.02
C VAL A 110 -16.05 6.41 -13.91
N GLU A 111 -16.25 7.62 -13.36
CA GLU A 111 -16.89 8.72 -14.09
C GLU A 111 -15.93 9.41 -15.07
N LEU A 112 -14.71 9.71 -14.62
CA LEU A 112 -13.77 10.53 -15.38
C LEU A 112 -12.65 9.73 -16.06
N GLY A 113 -12.40 8.50 -15.64
CA GLY A 113 -11.29 7.68 -16.16
C GLY A 113 -9.91 8.21 -15.76
N GLU A 114 -9.81 8.99 -14.67
CA GLU A 114 -8.59 9.68 -14.26
C GLU A 114 -8.31 9.49 -12.77
N LEU A 115 -7.03 9.58 -12.41
CA LEU A 115 -6.49 9.58 -11.05
C LEU A 115 -5.77 10.91 -10.78
N GLU A 116 -6.11 11.59 -9.69
CA GLU A 116 -5.56 12.90 -9.30
C GLU A 116 -4.83 12.89 -7.95
N SER A 117 -4.66 11.74 -7.33
CA SER A 117 -4.03 11.56 -6.03
C SER A 117 -3.14 10.32 -6.01
N PRO A 118 -2.23 10.16 -5.03
CA PRO A 118 -1.61 8.87 -4.75
C PRO A 118 -2.67 7.80 -4.47
N ILE A 119 -2.36 6.54 -4.78
CA ILE A 119 -3.13 5.39 -4.34
C ILE A 119 -2.56 4.96 -3.00
N VAL A 120 -3.41 4.91 -1.96
CA VAL A 120 -3.04 4.45 -0.62
C VAL A 120 -3.72 3.12 -0.34
N LEU A 121 -2.95 2.15 0.12
CA LEU A 121 -3.43 0.87 0.63
C LEU A 121 -3.23 0.84 2.15
N THR A 122 -4.23 0.36 2.90
CA THR A 122 -4.17 0.32 4.36
C THR A 122 -5.11 -0.75 4.91
N ASN A 123 -5.42 -0.71 6.20
CA ASN A 123 -6.41 -1.61 6.79
C ASN A 123 -7.84 -1.03 6.78
N THR A 124 -8.82 -1.93 6.98
CA THR A 124 -10.26 -1.66 6.92
C THR A 124 -10.72 -0.47 7.77
N LEU A 125 -10.21 -0.31 8.99
CA LEU A 125 -10.64 0.75 9.90
C LEU A 125 -9.80 2.03 9.79
N SER A 126 -8.82 2.06 8.89
CA SER A 126 -7.94 3.22 8.66
C SER A 126 -8.17 3.92 7.31
N VAL A 127 -9.18 3.50 6.52
CA VAL A 127 -9.50 4.12 5.22
C VAL A 127 -9.72 5.62 5.33
N SER A 128 -10.47 6.08 6.34
CA SER A 128 -10.72 7.51 6.56
C SER A 128 -9.43 8.31 6.81
N LYS A 129 -8.46 7.73 7.53
CA LYS A 129 -7.14 8.33 7.76
C LYS A 129 -6.27 8.31 6.51
N GLY A 130 -6.42 7.28 5.67
CA GLY A 130 -5.80 7.23 4.35
C GLY A 130 -6.30 8.32 3.42
N ILE A 131 -7.61 8.58 3.44
CA ILE A 131 -8.23 9.69 2.70
C ILE A 131 -7.68 11.03 3.18
N GLU A 132 -7.66 11.26 4.49
CA GLU A 132 -7.11 12.48 5.10
C GLU A 132 -5.64 12.68 4.71
N ALA A 133 -4.82 11.63 4.79
CA ALA A 133 -3.40 11.69 4.43
C ALA A 133 -3.17 12.03 2.94
N ALA A 134 -3.92 11.39 2.04
CA ALA A 134 -3.80 11.62 0.61
C ALA A 134 -4.29 13.02 0.21
N ILE A 135 -5.39 13.50 0.81
CA ILE A 135 -5.89 14.88 0.60
C ILE A 135 -4.85 15.89 1.09
N ALA A 136 -4.39 15.77 2.33
CA ALA A 136 -3.42 16.70 2.90
C ALA A 136 -2.13 16.76 2.07
N TRP A 137 -1.60 15.58 1.68
CA TRP A 137 -0.43 15.52 0.83
C TRP A 137 -0.65 16.20 -0.53
N THR A 138 -1.81 15.97 -1.15
CA THR A 138 -2.14 16.57 -2.46
C THR A 138 -2.29 18.08 -2.37
N LEU A 139 -2.96 18.59 -1.33
CA LEU A 139 -3.14 20.03 -1.12
C LEU A 139 -1.81 20.75 -0.85
N ASP A 140 -0.86 20.09 -0.20
CA ASP A 140 0.46 20.66 0.11
C ASP A 140 1.43 20.64 -1.09
N GLN A 141 1.03 20.11 -2.26
CA GLN A 141 1.90 20.16 -3.45
C GLN A 141 1.97 21.59 -3.99
N PRO A 142 3.16 22.05 -4.40
CA PRO A 142 3.29 23.34 -5.05
C PRO A 142 2.37 23.49 -6.26
N GLY A 143 1.66 24.59 -6.36
CA GLY A 143 0.68 24.87 -7.41
C GLY A 143 -0.76 24.44 -7.07
N ASN A 144 -0.98 23.84 -5.90
CA ASN A 144 -2.31 23.40 -5.47
C ASN A 144 -2.98 24.38 -4.47
N GLU A 145 -2.45 25.59 -4.27
CA GLU A 145 -2.92 26.57 -3.27
C GLU A 145 -4.39 26.97 -3.46
N SER A 146 -4.90 26.87 -4.68
CA SER A 146 -6.30 27.17 -5.03
C SER A 146 -7.22 25.94 -5.07
N VAL A 147 -6.68 24.73 -4.88
CA VAL A 147 -7.45 23.48 -4.94
C VAL A 147 -8.45 23.40 -3.78
N ARG A 148 -9.70 23.04 -4.09
CA ARG A 148 -10.79 22.99 -3.12
C ARG A 148 -11.49 21.62 -3.06
N SER A 149 -11.08 20.68 -3.88
CA SER A 149 -11.65 19.34 -3.93
C SER A 149 -10.55 18.35 -4.35
N VAL A 150 -10.43 17.24 -3.65
CA VAL A 150 -9.51 16.13 -3.97
C VAL A 150 -10.24 14.81 -3.77
N ASN A 151 -10.25 13.96 -4.77
CA ASN A 151 -10.77 12.60 -4.69
C ASN A 151 -9.64 11.62 -4.39
N ALA A 152 -9.38 11.42 -3.11
CA ALA A 152 -8.35 10.51 -2.65
C ALA A 152 -8.70 9.05 -2.97
N VAL A 153 -7.71 8.31 -3.46
CA VAL A 153 -7.86 6.88 -3.78
C VAL A 153 -7.26 6.04 -2.66
N VAL A 154 -8.13 5.28 -1.96
CA VAL A 154 -7.72 4.45 -0.83
C VAL A 154 -8.39 3.08 -0.90
N GLY A 155 -7.56 2.03 -0.99
CA GLY A 155 -7.97 0.63 -0.87
C GLY A 155 -7.65 0.04 0.50
N GLU A 156 -8.30 -1.10 0.82
CA GLU A 156 -8.12 -1.73 2.12
C GLU A 156 -8.14 -3.25 2.09
N THR A 157 -7.49 -3.84 3.09
CA THR A 157 -7.71 -5.22 3.51
C THR A 157 -7.89 -5.31 5.02
N ASN A 158 -8.58 -6.36 5.50
CA ASN A 158 -8.77 -6.55 6.93
C ASN A 158 -7.56 -7.27 7.54
N ASP A 159 -6.80 -6.58 8.39
CA ASP A 159 -5.64 -7.13 9.09
C ASP A 159 -5.95 -7.59 10.53
N GLY A 160 -7.23 -7.59 10.93
CA GLY A 160 -7.67 -7.82 12.30
C GLY A 160 -7.39 -9.21 12.87
N TYR A 161 -6.86 -10.15 12.09
CA TYR A 161 -6.42 -11.45 12.60
C TYR A 161 -5.04 -11.38 13.29
N LEU A 162 -4.12 -10.57 12.74
CA LEU A 162 -2.75 -10.40 13.27
C LEU A 162 -2.53 -9.03 13.93
N ASN A 163 -3.51 -8.12 13.82
CA ASN A 163 -3.43 -6.75 14.30
C ASN A 163 -4.63 -6.42 15.20
N ASP A 164 -4.40 -5.68 16.27
CA ASP A 164 -5.46 -5.01 17.02
C ASP A 164 -6.06 -3.88 16.17
N ILE A 165 -6.87 -4.27 15.18
CA ILE A 165 -7.50 -3.33 14.24
C ILE A 165 -8.44 -2.35 14.93
N ARG A 166 -9.08 -2.74 16.06
CA ARG A 166 -10.02 -1.90 16.83
C ARG A 166 -9.32 -0.76 17.55
N GLY A 167 -8.05 -0.94 17.91
CA GLY A 167 -7.23 0.11 18.49
C GLY A 167 -6.96 1.28 17.54
N ARG A 168 -7.14 1.07 16.21
CA ARG A 168 -7.02 2.10 15.17
C ARG A 168 -5.70 2.88 15.28
N HIS A 169 -4.62 2.15 15.42
CA HIS A 169 -3.29 2.67 15.77
C HIS A 169 -2.64 3.54 14.68
N LEU A 170 -3.03 3.37 13.41
CA LEU A 170 -2.52 4.22 12.33
C LEU A 170 -3.05 5.65 12.47
N THR A 171 -2.19 6.62 12.22
CA THR A 171 -2.53 8.05 12.11
C THR A 171 -2.45 8.51 10.66
N ALA A 172 -3.09 9.61 10.30
CA ALA A 172 -2.96 10.21 8.97
C ALA A 172 -1.50 10.61 8.67
N SER A 173 -0.77 11.08 9.69
CA SER A 173 0.66 11.41 9.56
C SER A 173 1.51 10.20 9.17
N LEU A 174 1.33 9.07 9.88
CA LEU A 174 2.08 7.84 9.55
C LEU A 174 1.72 7.31 8.16
N ILE A 175 0.45 7.39 7.76
CA ILE A 175 0.05 7.00 6.39
C ILE A 175 0.68 7.94 5.37
N ARG A 176 0.74 9.26 5.64
CA ARG A 176 1.39 10.24 4.79
C ARG A 176 2.87 9.92 4.57
N GLU A 177 3.58 9.43 5.58
CA GLU A 177 4.98 8.99 5.44
C GLU A 177 5.14 7.95 4.32
N SER A 178 4.16 7.06 4.10
CA SER A 178 4.23 6.11 2.99
C SER A 178 4.20 6.81 1.62
N ILE A 179 3.50 7.94 1.49
CA ILE A 179 3.44 8.73 0.27
C ILE A 179 4.76 9.50 0.06
N GLU A 180 5.29 10.09 1.13
CA GLU A 180 6.52 10.88 1.12
C GLU A 180 7.76 10.02 0.88
N ASN A 181 7.79 8.80 1.43
CA ASN A 181 8.87 7.83 1.26
C ASN A 181 8.79 7.06 -0.07
N ALA A 182 7.79 7.35 -0.94
CA ALA A 182 7.65 6.65 -2.20
C ALA A 182 8.83 6.96 -3.13
N GLN A 183 9.48 5.91 -3.61
CA GLN A 183 10.67 5.98 -4.44
C GLN A 183 10.64 4.95 -5.59
N ALA A 184 11.43 5.21 -6.63
CA ALA A 184 11.72 4.26 -7.68
C ALA A 184 12.73 3.19 -7.19
N GLY A 185 12.91 2.15 -7.96
CA GLY A 185 13.87 1.09 -7.63
C GLY A 185 13.20 -0.14 -7.03
N PRO A 186 13.94 -0.99 -6.33
CA PRO A 186 13.39 -2.21 -5.73
C PRO A 186 12.27 -1.89 -4.74
N VAL A 187 11.19 -2.67 -4.81
CA VAL A 187 10.06 -2.57 -3.87
C VAL A 187 10.21 -3.64 -2.81
N ASP A 188 10.09 -3.25 -1.55
CA ASP A 188 10.06 -4.18 -0.44
C ASP A 188 8.75 -4.99 -0.44
N GLU A 189 8.84 -6.30 -0.22
CA GLU A 189 7.72 -7.25 -0.30
C GLU A 189 7.47 -7.98 1.03
N GLY A 190 6.34 -8.66 1.11
CA GLY A 190 5.98 -9.48 2.25
C GLY A 190 5.35 -8.68 3.39
N SER A 191 5.89 -8.85 4.59
CA SER A 191 5.32 -8.34 5.84
C SER A 191 5.68 -6.87 6.09
N ILE A 192 5.32 -5.98 5.17
CA ILE A 192 5.65 -4.55 5.22
C ILE A 192 4.44 -3.70 4.87
N GLY A 193 4.41 -2.46 5.35
CA GLY A 193 3.38 -1.48 5.04
C GLY A 193 1.97 -2.03 5.26
N ALA A 194 1.09 -1.84 4.29
CA ALA A 194 -0.27 -2.35 4.32
C ALA A 194 -0.37 -3.89 4.39
N GLY A 195 0.70 -4.60 4.04
CA GLY A 195 0.77 -6.07 4.12
C GLY A 195 1.19 -6.62 5.47
N ARG A 196 1.55 -5.77 6.45
CA ARG A 196 2.11 -6.22 7.73
C ARG A 196 1.20 -7.18 8.50
N GLY A 197 -0.10 -6.89 8.59
CA GLY A 197 -1.08 -7.72 9.33
C GLY A 197 -1.88 -8.69 8.45
N SER A 198 -1.57 -8.82 7.15
CA SER A 198 -2.36 -9.59 6.20
C SER A 198 -2.19 -11.10 6.35
N VAL A 199 -3.28 -11.83 6.06
CA VAL A 199 -3.30 -13.31 5.98
C VAL A 199 -3.82 -13.71 4.60
N LEU A 200 -3.15 -14.67 3.97
CA LEU A 200 -3.46 -15.16 2.63
C LEU A 200 -3.47 -16.69 2.64
N PHE A 201 -4.56 -17.31 2.21
CA PHE A 201 -4.69 -18.78 2.17
C PHE A 201 -4.35 -19.49 3.50
N GLY A 202 -4.67 -18.88 4.65
CA GLY A 202 -4.26 -19.40 5.97
C GLY A 202 -2.78 -19.15 6.33
N TRP A 203 -1.97 -18.62 5.43
CA TRP A 203 -0.57 -18.26 5.62
C TRP A 203 -0.39 -16.76 5.82
N LYS A 204 0.84 -16.32 6.11
CA LYS A 204 1.17 -14.90 6.17
C LYS A 204 1.00 -14.27 4.78
N GLY A 205 0.07 -13.31 4.66
CA GLY A 205 -0.09 -12.46 3.50
C GLY A 205 0.96 -11.34 3.43
N GLY A 206 0.74 -10.36 2.58
CA GLY A 206 1.69 -9.24 2.47
C GLY A 206 1.56 -8.43 1.19
N ILE A 207 2.59 -7.62 0.96
CA ILE A 207 2.78 -6.93 -0.31
C ILE A 207 3.55 -7.83 -1.26
N GLY A 208 3.10 -7.90 -2.50
CA GLY A 208 3.83 -8.54 -3.59
C GLY A 208 3.87 -7.65 -4.81
N THR A 209 4.92 -7.77 -5.62
CA THR A 209 5.05 -7.00 -6.84
C THR A 209 5.65 -7.82 -7.98
N SER A 210 5.37 -7.42 -9.21
CA SER A 210 5.93 -8.06 -10.40
C SER A 210 5.79 -7.13 -11.61
N SER A 211 6.55 -7.41 -12.66
CA SER A 211 6.40 -6.76 -13.96
C SER A 211 6.48 -7.75 -15.10
N ARG A 212 5.99 -7.35 -16.26
CA ARG A 212 6.15 -8.07 -17.53
C ARG A 212 6.41 -7.08 -18.65
N GLN A 213 7.31 -7.45 -19.54
CA GLN A 213 7.63 -6.69 -20.75
C GLN A 213 6.90 -7.29 -21.96
N LEU A 214 6.12 -6.47 -22.63
CA LEU A 214 5.52 -6.85 -23.90
C LEU A 214 6.60 -6.81 -25.01
N PRO A 215 6.55 -7.74 -25.98
CA PRO A 215 7.43 -7.69 -27.12
C PRO A 215 7.22 -6.42 -27.96
N ALA A 216 8.22 -5.99 -28.70
CA ALA A 216 8.16 -4.79 -29.54
C ALA A 216 6.99 -4.83 -30.53
N SER A 217 6.61 -6.00 -31.03
CA SER A 217 5.45 -6.21 -31.91
C SER A 217 4.12 -5.87 -31.26
N LEU A 218 4.05 -5.82 -29.92
CA LEU A 218 2.90 -5.41 -29.12
C LEU A 218 3.14 -4.06 -28.42
N GLY A 219 4.04 -3.24 -28.93
CA GLY A 219 4.32 -1.89 -28.45
C GLY A 219 5.45 -1.79 -27.43
N GLY A 220 6.03 -2.89 -26.96
CA GLY A 220 7.17 -2.87 -26.02
C GLY A 220 6.85 -2.33 -24.63
N TYR A 221 5.57 -2.26 -24.26
CA TYR A 221 5.14 -1.70 -22.96
C TYR A 221 5.59 -2.57 -21.80
N THR A 222 5.83 -1.92 -20.65
CA THR A 222 6.00 -2.61 -19.37
C THR A 222 4.70 -2.59 -18.59
N ILE A 223 4.24 -3.75 -18.13
CA ILE A 223 3.11 -3.89 -17.22
C ILE A 223 3.67 -4.14 -15.83
N GLY A 224 3.31 -3.29 -14.88
CA GLY A 224 3.68 -3.43 -13.47
C GLY A 224 2.47 -3.75 -12.61
N VAL A 225 2.64 -4.61 -11.61
CA VAL A 225 1.58 -5.02 -10.67
C VAL A 225 2.10 -4.91 -9.25
N LEU A 226 1.28 -4.37 -8.35
CA LEU A 226 1.44 -4.45 -6.90
C LEU A 226 0.18 -5.05 -6.30
N VAL A 227 0.34 -5.98 -5.38
CA VAL A 227 -0.76 -6.68 -4.71
C VAL A 227 -0.63 -6.54 -3.20
N GLN A 228 -1.70 -6.10 -2.54
CA GLN A 228 -1.92 -6.28 -1.11
C GLN A 228 -2.74 -7.56 -0.93
N ALA A 229 -2.07 -8.64 -0.55
CA ALA A 229 -2.65 -9.99 -0.53
C ALA A 229 -3.27 -10.33 0.84
N ASN A 230 -4.61 -10.53 0.86
CA ASN A 230 -5.36 -10.86 2.08
C ASN A 230 -6.71 -11.51 1.74
N TYR A 231 -6.71 -12.82 1.45
CA TYR A 231 -7.94 -13.57 1.19
C TYR A 231 -7.78 -15.06 1.48
N GLY A 232 -8.91 -15.76 1.58
CA GLY A 232 -8.97 -17.21 1.82
C GLY A 232 -8.84 -18.02 0.53
N GLY A 233 -8.77 -19.35 0.68
CA GLY A 233 -8.67 -20.30 -0.42
C GLY A 233 -7.54 -21.29 -0.17
N VAL A 234 -7.28 -22.17 -1.13
CA VAL A 234 -6.15 -23.11 -1.11
C VAL A 234 -5.00 -22.53 -1.92
N LEU A 235 -3.78 -22.56 -1.35
CA LEU A 235 -2.59 -22.08 -2.06
C LEU A 235 -2.31 -22.99 -3.26
N MET A 236 -2.39 -22.39 -4.45
CA MET A 236 -1.99 -23.02 -5.71
C MET A 236 -0.70 -22.38 -6.21
N VAL A 237 0.26 -23.19 -6.61
CA VAL A 237 1.51 -22.72 -7.23
C VAL A 237 1.68 -23.46 -8.54
N ASP A 238 1.62 -22.76 -9.66
CA ASP A 238 1.75 -23.31 -11.03
C ASP A 238 0.84 -24.52 -11.28
N GLY A 239 -0.44 -24.43 -10.82
CA GLY A 239 -1.44 -25.48 -10.94
C GLY A 239 -1.34 -26.60 -9.90
N ILE A 240 -0.35 -26.60 -9.03
CA ILE A 240 -0.17 -27.60 -7.96
C ILE A 240 -0.84 -27.11 -6.68
N PRO A 241 -1.70 -27.91 -6.01
CA PRO A 241 -2.37 -27.55 -4.76
C PRO A 241 -1.40 -27.67 -3.55
N VAL A 242 -0.44 -26.76 -3.48
CA VAL A 242 0.60 -26.76 -2.44
C VAL A 242 0.00 -26.62 -1.04
N GLY A 243 -1.09 -25.86 -0.90
CA GLY A 243 -1.79 -25.71 0.38
C GLY A 243 -2.26 -27.06 0.93
N GLU A 244 -2.91 -27.87 0.10
CA GLU A 244 -3.34 -29.23 0.50
C GLU A 244 -2.16 -30.13 0.85
N ALA A 245 -1.08 -30.10 0.05
CA ALA A 245 0.13 -30.88 0.32
C ALA A 245 0.82 -30.49 1.64
N LEU A 246 0.63 -29.25 2.10
CA LEU A 246 1.13 -28.73 3.37
C LEU A 246 0.13 -28.86 4.54
N GLY A 247 -1.04 -29.49 4.31
CA GLY A 247 -2.03 -29.75 5.35
C GLY A 247 -3.00 -28.59 5.63
N GLN A 248 -3.25 -27.76 4.64
CA GLN A 248 -4.22 -26.66 4.69
C GLN A 248 -5.65 -27.19 4.53
#